data_bf453feaecedef38badcd4c524fb87c9
#
_entry.id   bf453feaecedef38badcd4c524fb87c9
#
_cell.length_a   1.000
_cell.length_b   1.000
_cell.length_c   1.000
_cell.angle_alpha   90.00
_cell.angle_beta   90.00
_cell.angle_gamma   90.00
#
_symmetry.space_group_name_H-M   'P 1'
#
loop_
_entity.id
_entity.type
_entity.pdbx_description
1 polymer ?
#
loop_
_entity_poly.entity_id
_entity_poly.type
_entity_poly.pdbx_seq_one_letter_code
_entity_poly.pdbx_strand_id
1 'polypeptide(L)'
;MPELHVESSLRRPIEVPRAEYLLWAKRRPHPVNDLGRSDVVACSLADLPGAREALELTGRNDEGWEPLVERVAARYGVRADQVATATGTSGANFLVCAALLRPGDDVLVEKPAYDPLLAVPRLLGANVVRFERRFEDGFRLDLGRVASAITPRTRLIMFTNPHNPAGVLTGSNDLRALAALAERHGCYVLADEIYLDAVAVEVPPVAASLSPCVITTSSLTKAYGLAGLRCGWALADASVCEEIRRARDLVDGSGSVLAERAAAAAFDALPALAARARAILTPNFQRFAAFVGAQPGLEWVEPPGGTVAFPRLKGLASADDFAERLLTRFETAVVPGRFFEAPAHFRVALGIPGDVLERGLQAMARALGQRAGVE
;
A
#
# COMPACT_ATOMS: atom_id res chain seq x y z
N MET A 1 58.00 -19.07 1.63
CA MET A 1 57.27 -18.06 0.87
C MET A 1 56.25 -17.47 1.82
N PRO A 2 56.26 -16.21 2.23
CA PRO A 2 55.23 -15.65 3.08
C PRO A 2 53.94 -15.45 2.28
N GLU A 3 52.84 -15.99 2.79
CA GLU A 3 51.51 -15.75 2.24
C GLU A 3 51.15 -14.26 2.37
N LEU A 4 51.04 -13.59 1.23
CA LEU A 4 50.52 -12.24 1.16
C LEU A 4 49.02 -12.29 1.52
N HIS A 5 48.67 -12.03 2.77
CA HIS A 5 47.32 -11.63 3.16
C HIS A 5 46.98 -10.30 2.48
N VAL A 6 46.42 -10.37 1.30
CA VAL A 6 45.75 -9.21 0.69
C VAL A 6 44.48 -8.96 1.48
N GLU A 7 44.53 -8.07 2.45
CA GLU A 7 43.28 -7.53 3.05
C GLU A 7 42.47 -6.93 1.92
N SER A 8 41.23 -7.39 1.76
CA SER A 8 40.30 -6.91 0.76
C SER A 8 40.09 -5.40 0.97
N SER A 9 40.66 -4.60 0.09
CA SER A 9 40.53 -3.13 0.08
C SER A 9 39.15 -2.66 -0.42
N LEU A 10 38.22 -3.59 -0.67
CA LEU A 10 36.89 -3.27 -1.12
C LEU A 10 36.12 -2.55 0.00
N ARG A 11 35.58 -1.37 -0.32
CA ARG A 11 34.64 -0.68 0.58
C ARG A 11 33.43 -1.57 0.84
N ARG A 12 32.94 -1.60 2.08
CA ARG A 12 31.68 -2.28 2.40
C ARG A 12 30.54 -1.72 1.53
N PRO A 13 29.62 -2.57 1.05
CA PRO A 13 28.43 -2.08 0.34
C PRO A 13 27.69 -1.04 1.16
N ILE A 14 27.08 -0.06 0.49
CA ILE A 14 26.19 0.91 1.13
C ILE A 14 25.00 0.15 1.72
N GLU A 15 24.67 0.43 2.98
CA GLU A 15 23.50 -0.15 3.61
C GLU A 15 22.23 0.47 3.02
N VAL A 16 21.47 -0.34 2.28
CA VAL A 16 20.17 0.07 1.74
C VAL A 16 19.14 0.13 2.88
N PRO A 17 18.34 1.21 2.99
CA PRO A 17 17.28 1.31 3.97
C PRO A 17 16.36 0.09 3.91
N ARG A 18 16.13 -0.55 5.04
CA ARG A 18 15.34 -1.79 5.12
C ARG A 18 13.85 -1.46 5.23
N ALA A 19 13.04 -2.19 4.48
CA ALA A 19 11.60 -2.29 4.70
C ALA A 19 11.35 -3.49 5.63
N GLU A 20 11.38 -3.27 6.93
CA GLU A 20 11.33 -4.32 7.96
C GLU A 20 10.07 -5.18 7.89
N TYR A 21 8.93 -4.55 7.58
CA TYR A 21 7.69 -5.30 7.34
C TYR A 21 7.81 -6.28 6.16
N LEU A 22 8.38 -5.84 5.03
CA LEU A 22 8.56 -6.72 3.86
C LEU A 22 9.55 -7.85 4.15
N LEU A 23 10.61 -7.55 4.89
CA LEU A 23 11.59 -8.54 5.30
C LEU A 23 10.94 -9.60 6.20
N TRP A 24 10.19 -9.18 7.21
CA TRP A 24 9.42 -10.06 8.09
C TRP A 24 8.41 -10.89 7.30
N ALA A 25 7.62 -10.26 6.43
CA ALA A 25 6.59 -10.95 5.64
C ALA A 25 7.16 -12.06 4.74
N LYS A 26 8.40 -11.90 4.24
CA LYS A 26 9.10 -12.88 3.40
C LYS A 26 9.78 -14.00 4.20
N ARG A 27 10.15 -13.76 5.45
CA ARG A 27 10.98 -14.67 6.26
C ARG A 27 10.22 -15.39 7.37
N ARG A 28 9.03 -14.90 7.75
CA ARG A 28 8.21 -15.55 8.77
C ARG A 28 7.77 -16.94 8.32
N PRO A 29 7.53 -17.86 9.24
CA PRO A 29 6.87 -19.14 8.93
C PRO A 29 5.54 -18.92 8.21
N HIS A 30 5.17 -19.84 7.34
CA HIS A 30 3.87 -19.85 6.69
C HIS A 30 2.84 -20.50 7.63
N PRO A 31 1.97 -19.74 8.29
CA PRO A 31 0.99 -20.29 9.24
C PRO A 31 -0.20 -20.89 8.49
N VAL A 32 -0.94 -21.77 9.17
CA VAL A 32 -2.19 -22.34 8.66
C VAL A 32 -3.23 -21.23 8.41
N ASN A 33 -3.32 -20.25 9.31
CA ASN A 33 -4.23 -19.11 9.20
C ASN A 33 -3.43 -17.83 8.97
N ASP A 34 -3.23 -17.45 7.69
CA ASP A 34 -2.47 -16.26 7.34
C ASP A 34 -3.36 -15.02 7.23
N LEU A 35 -3.53 -14.30 8.34
CA LEU A 35 -4.19 -13.01 8.41
C LEU A 35 -3.18 -11.84 8.27
N GLY A 36 -1.94 -12.11 7.90
CA GLY A 36 -0.89 -11.10 7.70
C GLY A 36 -0.83 -10.52 6.28
N ARG A 37 -1.71 -10.95 5.38
CA ARG A 37 -1.81 -10.42 4.01
C ARG A 37 -2.48 -9.04 3.98
N SER A 38 -2.59 -8.47 2.77
CA SER A 38 -3.28 -7.18 2.58
C SER A 38 -3.98 -7.08 1.23
N ASP A 39 -4.00 -8.15 0.47
CA ASP A 39 -4.68 -8.29 -0.82
C ASP A 39 -5.92 -9.17 -0.69
N VAL A 40 -6.81 -9.09 -1.67
CA VAL A 40 -7.89 -10.06 -1.85
C VAL A 40 -7.29 -11.37 -2.36
N VAL A 41 -7.95 -12.49 -2.05
CA VAL A 41 -7.61 -13.84 -2.56
C VAL A 41 -7.24 -13.76 -4.03
N ALA A 42 -6.09 -14.36 -4.38
CA ALA A 42 -5.54 -14.31 -5.73
C ALA A 42 -6.53 -14.82 -6.79
N CYS A 43 -6.53 -14.17 -7.93
CA CYS A 43 -7.14 -14.65 -9.16
C CYS A 43 -6.15 -15.52 -9.93
N SER A 44 -6.67 -16.48 -10.67
CA SER A 44 -5.93 -17.23 -11.68
C SER A 44 -6.10 -16.61 -13.07
N LEU A 45 -5.28 -17.04 -14.01
CA LEU A 45 -5.44 -16.62 -15.42
C LEU A 45 -6.80 -17.07 -15.99
N ALA A 46 -7.39 -18.15 -15.48
CA ALA A 46 -8.70 -18.63 -15.89
C ALA A 46 -9.86 -17.70 -15.47
N ASP A 47 -9.63 -16.85 -14.45
CA ASP A 47 -10.61 -15.85 -14.00
C ASP A 47 -10.64 -14.59 -14.89
N LEU A 48 -9.73 -14.51 -15.86
CA LEU A 48 -9.57 -13.37 -16.77
C LEU A 48 -9.90 -13.79 -18.22
N PRO A 49 -11.14 -13.61 -18.69
CA PRO A 49 -11.51 -13.93 -20.08
C PRO A 49 -10.61 -13.21 -21.09
N GLY A 50 -10.13 -13.93 -22.11
CA GLY A 50 -9.26 -13.39 -23.14
C GLY A 50 -7.80 -13.13 -22.73
N ALA A 51 -7.46 -13.25 -21.44
CA ALA A 51 -6.10 -12.96 -20.99
C ALA A 51 -5.07 -13.95 -21.54
N ARG A 52 -5.44 -15.22 -21.68
CA ARG A 52 -4.54 -16.25 -22.22
C ARG A 52 -4.22 -16.00 -23.68
N GLU A 53 -5.24 -15.62 -24.47
CA GLU A 53 -5.15 -15.31 -25.89
C GLU A 53 -4.40 -13.98 -26.13
N ALA A 54 -4.43 -13.08 -25.16
CA ALA A 54 -3.75 -11.79 -25.24
C ALA A 54 -2.25 -11.88 -24.89
N LEU A 55 -1.77 -13.01 -24.36
CA LEU A 55 -0.36 -13.15 -23.96
C LEU A 55 0.54 -13.17 -25.20
N GLU A 56 1.49 -12.26 -25.20
CA GLU A 56 2.57 -12.15 -26.18
C GLU A 56 3.90 -11.87 -25.46
N LEU A 57 4.98 -12.46 -25.97
CA LEU A 57 6.32 -12.27 -25.40
C LEU A 57 7.00 -11.02 -25.94
N THR A 58 6.56 -10.52 -27.07
CA THR A 58 7.12 -9.36 -27.76
C THR A 58 6.04 -8.38 -28.14
N GLY A 59 6.41 -7.10 -28.30
CA GLY A 59 5.50 -6.04 -28.70
C GLY A 59 6.03 -4.67 -28.32
N ARG A 60 5.44 -3.63 -28.87
CA ARG A 60 5.77 -2.25 -28.52
C ARG A 60 5.06 -1.88 -27.21
N ASN A 61 5.83 -1.41 -26.24
CA ASN A 61 5.35 -0.82 -25.01
C ASN A 61 6.36 0.22 -24.45
N ASP A 62 6.93 0.99 -25.36
CA ASP A 62 8.02 1.95 -25.06
C ASP A 62 7.62 2.92 -23.93
N GLU A 63 6.41 3.51 -24.02
CA GLU A 63 5.83 4.39 -22.99
C GLU A 63 4.71 3.70 -22.18
N GLY A 64 4.66 2.38 -22.18
CA GLY A 64 3.55 1.53 -21.76
C GLY A 64 2.73 1.04 -22.95
N TRP A 65 2.13 -0.13 -22.81
CA TRP A 65 1.28 -0.67 -23.89
C TRP A 65 0.03 0.19 -24.06
N GLU A 66 -0.09 0.81 -25.23
CA GLU A 66 -1.12 1.81 -25.52
C GLU A 66 -2.54 1.39 -25.12
N PRO A 67 -3.02 0.15 -25.46
CA PRO A 67 -4.35 -0.27 -25.02
C PRO A 67 -4.55 -0.39 -23.51
N LEU A 68 -3.49 -0.63 -22.72
CA LEU A 68 -3.57 -0.57 -21.26
C LEU A 68 -3.64 0.89 -20.78
N VAL A 69 -2.77 1.75 -21.32
CA VAL A 69 -2.74 3.18 -21.00
C VAL A 69 -4.12 3.82 -21.26
N GLU A 70 -4.74 3.53 -22.41
CA GLU A 70 -6.08 4.01 -22.74
C GLU A 70 -7.15 3.53 -21.76
N ARG A 71 -7.12 2.26 -21.33
CA ARG A 71 -8.06 1.71 -20.33
C ARG A 71 -7.89 2.36 -18.96
N VAL A 72 -6.64 2.58 -18.54
CA VAL A 72 -6.35 3.31 -17.31
C VAL A 72 -6.87 4.74 -17.41
N ALA A 73 -6.55 5.43 -18.49
CA ALA A 73 -6.99 6.81 -18.74
C ALA A 73 -8.53 6.93 -18.73
N ALA A 74 -9.22 6.04 -19.45
CA ALA A 74 -10.69 6.01 -19.51
C ALA A 74 -11.31 5.75 -18.13
N ARG A 75 -10.77 4.79 -17.36
CA ARG A 75 -11.27 4.47 -16.03
C ARG A 75 -11.24 5.66 -15.08
N TYR A 76 -10.18 6.44 -15.13
CA TYR A 76 -9.94 7.54 -14.19
C TYR A 76 -10.33 8.92 -14.75
N GLY A 77 -10.80 8.98 -16.00
CA GLY A 77 -11.21 10.23 -16.66
C GLY A 77 -10.05 11.19 -16.91
N VAL A 78 -8.85 10.68 -17.16
CA VAL A 78 -7.64 11.44 -17.47
C VAL A 78 -7.21 11.20 -18.93
N ARG A 79 -6.25 12.01 -19.43
CA ARG A 79 -5.67 11.78 -20.76
C ARG A 79 -4.58 10.69 -20.70
N ALA A 80 -4.29 10.06 -21.83
CA ALA A 80 -3.25 9.04 -21.94
C ALA A 80 -1.85 9.57 -21.53
N ASP A 81 -1.53 10.83 -21.85
CA ASP A 81 -0.27 11.47 -21.45
C ASP A 81 -0.13 11.71 -19.94
N GLN A 82 -1.23 11.61 -19.20
CA GLN A 82 -1.30 11.69 -17.73
C GLN A 82 -1.18 10.32 -17.02
N VAL A 83 -0.84 9.27 -17.77
CA VAL A 83 -0.65 7.90 -17.24
C VAL A 83 0.79 7.47 -17.47
N ALA A 84 1.47 7.00 -16.44
CA ALA A 84 2.77 6.33 -16.52
C ALA A 84 2.65 4.93 -15.93
N THR A 85 2.92 3.86 -16.71
CA THR A 85 2.89 2.48 -16.23
C THR A 85 4.12 2.14 -15.40
N ALA A 86 3.98 1.18 -14.48
CA ALA A 86 5.04 0.78 -13.56
C ALA A 86 4.89 -0.67 -13.08
N THR A 87 5.95 -1.22 -12.49
CA THR A 87 5.98 -2.56 -11.91
C THR A 87 5.24 -2.59 -10.54
N GLY A 88 3.91 -2.51 -10.61
CA GLY A 88 3.02 -2.38 -9.45
C GLY A 88 3.11 -1.00 -8.79
N THR A 89 2.29 -0.76 -7.76
CA THR A 89 2.29 0.52 -7.04
C THR A 89 3.62 0.83 -6.37
N SER A 90 4.35 -0.19 -5.89
CA SER A 90 5.69 0.03 -5.30
C SER A 90 6.68 0.59 -6.32
N GLY A 91 6.64 0.09 -7.57
CA GLY A 91 7.41 0.67 -8.68
C GLY A 91 6.95 2.08 -9.00
N ALA A 92 5.64 2.34 -9.07
CA ALA A 92 5.11 3.67 -9.31
C ALA A 92 5.57 4.68 -8.23
N ASN A 93 5.47 4.32 -6.94
CA ASN A 93 5.94 5.16 -5.83
C ASN A 93 7.44 5.45 -5.92
N PHE A 94 8.25 4.43 -6.29
CA PHE A 94 9.68 4.61 -6.50
C PHE A 94 9.97 5.58 -7.65
N LEU A 95 9.33 5.41 -8.79
CA LEU A 95 9.52 6.25 -9.98
C LEU A 95 9.08 7.70 -9.73
N VAL A 96 7.96 7.93 -9.02
CA VAL A 96 7.54 9.28 -8.60
C VAL A 96 8.61 9.92 -7.72
N CYS A 97 9.13 9.20 -6.74
CA CYS A 97 10.20 9.71 -5.88
C CYS A 97 11.47 10.01 -6.69
N ALA A 98 11.87 9.12 -7.60
CA ALA A 98 13.06 9.31 -8.45
C ALA A 98 12.92 10.50 -9.40
N ALA A 99 11.73 10.75 -9.92
CA ALA A 99 11.45 11.90 -10.79
C ALA A 99 11.48 13.23 -10.05
N LEU A 100 10.98 13.27 -8.79
CA LEU A 100 10.71 14.52 -8.09
C LEU A 100 11.78 14.90 -7.06
N LEU A 101 12.46 13.92 -6.44
CA LEU A 101 13.35 14.18 -5.30
C LEU A 101 14.80 14.39 -5.69
N ARG A 102 15.47 15.20 -4.89
CA ARG A 102 16.92 15.38 -4.90
C ARG A 102 17.47 15.12 -3.50
N PRO A 103 18.75 14.72 -3.37
CA PRO A 103 19.38 14.61 -2.05
C PRO A 103 19.23 15.90 -1.25
N GLY A 104 18.75 15.79 0.01
CA GLY A 104 18.53 16.92 0.90
C GLY A 104 17.13 17.52 0.87
N ASP A 105 16.25 17.12 -0.07
CA ASP A 105 14.82 17.46 -0.03
C ASP A 105 14.14 16.86 1.21
N ASP A 106 13.11 17.52 1.73
CA ASP A 106 12.26 17.00 2.78
C ASP A 106 11.02 16.35 2.17
N VAL A 107 10.71 15.13 2.62
CA VAL A 107 9.50 14.39 2.26
C VAL A 107 8.66 14.18 3.50
N LEU A 108 7.43 14.71 3.50
CA LEU A 108 6.48 14.48 4.58
C LEU A 108 5.78 13.13 4.35
N VAL A 109 5.82 12.25 5.36
CA VAL A 109 5.15 10.94 5.30
C VAL A 109 4.27 10.75 6.53
N GLU A 110 3.05 10.28 6.32
CA GLU A 110 2.10 9.97 7.39
C GLU A 110 2.66 8.96 8.40
N LYS A 111 2.16 9.02 9.65
CA LYS A 111 2.44 8.04 10.71
C LYS A 111 1.14 7.69 11.43
N PRO A 112 0.77 6.39 11.55
CA PRO A 112 1.45 5.18 11.04
C PRO A 112 1.62 5.15 9.53
N ALA A 113 2.59 4.38 9.01
CA ALA A 113 2.79 4.25 7.58
C ALA A 113 3.34 2.88 7.16
N TYR A 114 3.20 2.60 5.88
CA TYR A 114 3.81 1.46 5.21
C TYR A 114 5.30 1.73 4.95
N ASP A 115 6.18 0.85 5.43
CA ASP A 115 7.64 1.01 5.40
C ASP A 115 8.24 1.56 4.09
N PRO A 116 7.89 1.04 2.90
CA PRO A 116 8.47 1.51 1.64
C PRO A 116 8.26 3.01 1.38
N LEU A 117 7.19 3.61 1.92
CA LEU A 117 7.00 5.07 1.82
C LEU A 117 8.07 5.86 2.59
N LEU A 118 8.74 5.22 3.54
CA LEU A 118 9.85 5.79 4.29
C LEU A 118 11.20 5.43 3.68
N ALA A 119 11.35 4.17 3.24
CA ALA A 119 12.60 3.62 2.76
C ALA A 119 13.02 4.21 1.41
N VAL A 120 12.07 4.41 0.49
CA VAL A 120 12.37 4.92 -0.85
C VAL A 120 12.90 6.35 -0.84
N PRO A 121 12.27 7.34 -0.18
CA PRO A 121 12.87 8.69 -0.10
C PRO A 121 14.26 8.68 0.56
N ARG A 122 14.45 7.90 1.64
CA ARG A 122 15.77 7.78 2.29
C ARG A 122 16.84 7.20 1.37
N LEU A 123 16.48 6.19 0.56
CA LEU A 123 17.39 5.61 -0.43
C LEU A 123 17.85 6.65 -1.46
N LEU A 124 16.97 7.58 -1.82
CA LEU A 124 17.24 8.67 -2.75
C LEU A 124 17.93 9.89 -2.11
N GLY A 125 18.28 9.80 -0.82
CA GLY A 125 18.98 10.86 -0.09
C GLY A 125 18.06 11.98 0.43
N ALA A 126 16.76 11.82 0.42
CA ALA A 126 15.82 12.77 0.99
C ALA A 126 15.64 12.55 2.50
N ASN A 127 15.28 13.60 3.22
CA ASN A 127 14.94 13.57 4.63
C ASN A 127 13.46 13.23 4.80
N VAL A 128 13.15 12.27 5.65
CA VAL A 128 11.76 11.91 5.95
C VAL A 128 11.30 12.65 7.20
N VAL A 129 10.32 13.52 7.04
CA VAL A 129 9.61 14.24 8.11
C VAL A 129 8.25 13.57 8.33
N ARG A 130 7.79 13.46 9.60
CA ARG A 130 6.57 12.72 9.92
C ARG A 130 5.44 13.67 10.29
N PHE A 131 4.21 13.38 9.81
CA PHE A 131 2.98 13.94 10.36
C PHE A 131 2.06 12.83 10.89
N GLU A 132 1.43 13.06 12.05
CA GLU A 132 0.68 12.02 12.74
C GLU A 132 -0.79 11.98 12.32
N ARG A 133 -1.28 10.78 12.12
CA ARG A 133 -2.71 10.41 12.08
C ARG A 133 -2.99 9.60 13.34
N ARG A 134 -3.66 10.19 14.30
CA ARG A 134 -3.84 9.60 15.63
C ARG A 134 -5.06 8.70 15.69
N PHE A 135 -4.99 7.65 16.47
CA PHE A 135 -6.11 6.76 16.76
C PHE A 135 -7.29 7.53 17.36
N GLU A 136 -7.01 8.42 18.32
CA GLU A 136 -7.98 9.24 19.04
C GLU A 136 -8.74 10.19 18.11
N ASP A 137 -8.14 10.58 16.98
CA ASP A 137 -8.73 11.41 15.93
C ASP A 137 -9.35 10.55 14.80
N GLY A 138 -9.49 9.22 15.01
CA GLY A 138 -9.99 8.27 14.00
C GLY A 138 -9.04 8.09 12.82
N PHE A 139 -7.76 8.25 13.00
CA PHE A 139 -6.73 8.23 11.94
C PHE A 139 -7.02 9.18 10.77
N ARG A 140 -7.78 10.24 10.99
CA ARG A 140 -8.07 11.24 9.96
C ARG A 140 -6.82 12.03 9.60
N LEU A 141 -6.77 12.51 8.36
CA LEU A 141 -5.76 13.46 7.91
C LEU A 141 -5.99 14.82 8.58
N ASP A 142 -5.00 15.27 9.36
CA ASP A 142 -5.02 16.57 10.03
C ASP A 142 -4.15 17.56 9.26
N LEU A 143 -4.80 18.48 8.56
CA LEU A 143 -4.12 19.49 7.73
C LEU A 143 -3.28 20.47 8.55
N GLY A 144 -3.63 20.69 9.81
CA GLY A 144 -2.83 21.53 10.73
C GLY A 144 -1.48 20.87 11.04
N ARG A 145 -1.50 19.55 11.30
CA ARG A 145 -0.25 18.79 11.51
C ARG A 145 0.59 18.72 10.23
N VAL A 146 -0.05 18.53 9.06
CA VAL A 146 0.66 18.57 7.78
C VAL A 146 1.31 19.95 7.59
N ALA A 147 0.56 21.03 7.73
CA ALA A 147 1.06 22.40 7.56
C ALA A 147 2.22 22.71 8.50
N SER A 148 2.13 22.27 9.76
CA SER A 148 3.19 22.49 10.76
C SER A 148 4.48 21.72 10.48
N ALA A 149 4.41 20.64 9.68
CA ALA A 149 5.55 19.82 9.30
C ALA A 149 6.22 20.30 7.99
N ILE A 150 5.57 21.17 7.21
CA ILE A 150 6.12 21.69 5.95
C ILE A 150 7.32 22.61 6.25
N THR A 151 8.39 22.43 5.51
CA THR A 151 9.61 23.25 5.54
C THR A 151 9.85 23.90 4.16
N PRO A 152 10.76 24.86 4.04
CA PRO A 152 11.16 25.39 2.72
C PRO A 152 11.81 24.37 1.78
N ARG A 153 12.24 23.20 2.30
CA ARG A 153 12.78 22.09 1.53
C ARG A 153 11.76 21.00 1.22
N THR A 154 10.53 21.14 1.69
CA THR A 154 9.50 20.12 1.43
C THR A 154 9.20 20.07 -0.06
N ARG A 155 9.46 18.90 -0.65
CA ARG A 155 9.24 18.63 -2.07
C ARG A 155 8.01 17.76 -2.30
N LEU A 156 7.73 16.81 -1.37
CA LEU A 156 6.68 15.81 -1.54
C LEU A 156 5.98 15.52 -0.22
N ILE A 157 4.66 15.38 -0.25
CA ILE A 157 3.82 14.88 0.85
C ILE A 157 3.30 13.52 0.40
N MET A 158 3.57 12.45 1.15
CA MET A 158 3.20 11.06 0.81
C MET A 158 2.26 10.48 1.85
N PHE A 159 1.19 9.87 1.41
CA PHE A 159 0.24 9.14 2.26
C PHE A 159 -0.50 8.08 1.45
N THR A 160 -1.22 7.18 2.15
CA THR A 160 -2.07 6.15 1.54
C THR A 160 -3.55 6.51 1.66
N ASN A 161 -4.33 6.26 0.63
CA ASN A 161 -5.77 6.50 0.64
C ASN A 161 -6.55 5.33 -0.01
N PRO A 162 -7.28 4.52 0.74
CA PRO A 162 -7.41 4.50 2.22
C PRO A 162 -6.09 4.30 2.96
N HIS A 163 -6.04 4.82 4.19
CA HIS A 163 -4.86 4.76 5.05
C HIS A 163 -4.40 3.31 5.33
N ASN A 164 -3.16 2.99 5.02
CA ASN A 164 -2.54 1.73 5.41
C ASN A 164 -1.62 1.98 6.61
N PRO A 165 -1.99 1.44 7.82
CA PRO A 165 -2.74 0.20 8.00
C PRO A 165 -4.21 0.33 8.44
N ALA A 166 -4.75 1.52 8.71
CA ALA A 166 -6.04 1.66 9.41
C ALA A 166 -7.29 1.52 8.51
N GLY A 167 -7.15 1.56 7.17
CA GLY A 167 -8.27 1.48 6.24
C GLY A 167 -9.13 2.75 6.13
N VAL A 168 -8.80 3.82 6.86
CA VAL A 168 -9.57 5.07 6.90
C VAL A 168 -9.45 5.83 5.59
N LEU A 169 -10.60 6.20 5.01
CA LEU A 169 -10.68 6.95 3.77
C LEU A 169 -10.54 8.46 4.03
N THR A 170 -9.69 9.13 3.26
CA THR A 170 -9.61 10.59 3.21
C THR A 170 -10.57 11.10 2.13
N GLY A 171 -11.53 11.93 2.51
CA GLY A 171 -12.56 12.42 1.60
C GLY A 171 -12.08 13.51 0.64
N SER A 172 -12.86 13.76 -0.43
CA SER A 172 -12.50 14.73 -1.47
C SER A 172 -12.28 16.16 -0.96
N ASN A 173 -12.97 16.57 0.10
CA ASN A 173 -12.78 17.91 0.66
C ASN A 173 -11.41 18.05 1.34
N ASP A 174 -10.99 17.04 2.12
CA ASP A 174 -9.68 17.05 2.76
C ASP A 174 -8.55 16.91 1.72
N LEU A 175 -8.78 16.12 0.65
CA LEU A 175 -7.84 16.01 -0.47
C LEU A 175 -7.67 17.34 -1.22
N ARG A 176 -8.76 18.07 -1.51
CA ARG A 176 -8.69 19.40 -2.13
C ARG A 176 -7.96 20.40 -1.23
N ALA A 177 -8.25 20.37 0.07
CA ALA A 177 -7.59 21.26 1.02
C ALA A 177 -6.09 20.93 1.18
N LEU A 178 -5.71 19.63 1.12
CA LEU A 178 -4.31 19.21 1.07
C LEU A 178 -3.61 19.67 -0.22
N ALA A 179 -4.26 19.52 -1.37
CA ALA A 179 -3.76 19.99 -2.65
C ALA A 179 -3.49 21.51 -2.63
N ALA A 180 -4.47 22.28 -2.17
CA ALA A 180 -4.32 23.73 -2.03
C ALA A 180 -3.21 24.13 -1.03
N LEU A 181 -2.98 23.35 0.02
CA LEU A 181 -1.86 23.54 0.94
C LEU A 181 -0.52 23.29 0.21
N ALA A 182 -0.42 22.18 -0.53
CA ALA A 182 0.78 21.81 -1.28
C ALA A 182 1.11 22.86 -2.36
N GLU A 183 0.13 23.32 -3.11
CA GLU A 183 0.30 24.39 -4.12
C GLU A 183 0.89 25.66 -3.52
N ARG A 184 0.36 26.12 -2.38
CA ARG A 184 0.89 27.33 -1.70
C ARG A 184 2.35 27.18 -1.28
N HIS A 185 2.81 25.97 -1.03
CA HIS A 185 4.19 25.70 -0.62
C HIS A 185 5.08 25.17 -1.76
N GLY A 186 4.56 25.09 -2.99
CA GLY A 186 5.30 24.64 -4.17
C GLY A 186 5.78 23.17 -4.07
N CYS A 187 5.03 22.31 -3.36
CA CYS A 187 5.34 20.91 -3.23
C CYS A 187 4.24 20.03 -3.88
N TYR A 188 4.59 18.76 -4.12
CA TYR A 188 3.68 17.76 -4.67
C TYR A 188 3.02 16.93 -3.56
N VAL A 189 1.92 16.26 -3.92
CA VAL A 189 1.24 15.28 -3.08
C VAL A 189 1.23 13.94 -3.81
N LEU A 190 1.69 12.87 -3.16
CA LEU A 190 1.55 11.49 -3.63
C LEU A 190 0.51 10.78 -2.76
N ALA A 191 -0.62 10.44 -3.34
CA ALA A 191 -1.64 9.59 -2.76
C ALA A 191 -1.49 8.15 -3.32
N ASP A 192 -1.03 7.23 -2.49
CA ASP A 192 -1.04 5.80 -2.82
C ASP A 192 -2.47 5.27 -2.61
N GLU A 193 -3.21 5.11 -3.70
CA GLU A 193 -4.63 4.73 -3.72
C GLU A 193 -4.86 3.26 -4.09
N ILE A 194 -3.88 2.40 -3.80
CA ILE A 194 -3.92 0.97 -4.16
C ILE A 194 -5.10 0.21 -3.53
N TYR A 195 -5.69 0.71 -2.44
CA TYR A 195 -6.82 0.09 -1.74
C TYR A 195 -8.16 0.75 -2.07
N LEU A 196 -8.18 1.83 -2.87
CA LEU A 196 -9.37 2.65 -3.08
C LEU A 196 -10.56 1.83 -3.63
N ASP A 197 -10.31 0.94 -4.57
CA ASP A 197 -11.34 0.09 -5.19
C ASP A 197 -11.87 -1.04 -4.26
N ALA A 198 -11.31 -1.20 -3.06
CA ALA A 198 -11.74 -2.21 -2.08
C ALA A 198 -12.68 -1.67 -1.00
N VAL A 199 -12.96 -0.35 -0.95
CA VAL A 199 -13.90 0.21 0.03
C VAL A 199 -15.35 -0.11 -0.33
N ALA A 200 -16.21 -0.16 0.69
CA ALA A 200 -17.63 -0.55 0.55
C ALA A 200 -18.58 0.64 0.32
N VAL A 201 -18.06 1.87 0.36
CA VAL A 201 -18.81 3.11 0.15
C VAL A 201 -18.58 3.67 -1.25
N GLU A 202 -19.29 4.74 -1.59
CA GLU A 202 -19.01 5.48 -2.81
C GLU A 202 -17.55 5.96 -2.82
N VAL A 203 -16.83 5.56 -3.86
CA VAL A 203 -15.40 5.87 -4.02
C VAL A 203 -15.27 7.30 -4.50
N PRO A 204 -14.50 8.17 -3.81
CA PRO A 204 -14.24 9.52 -4.30
C PRO A 204 -13.46 9.48 -5.62
N PRO A 205 -13.51 10.54 -6.43
CA PRO A 205 -12.59 10.69 -7.55
C PRO A 205 -11.15 10.53 -7.09
N VAL A 206 -10.30 9.93 -7.94
CA VAL A 206 -8.87 9.77 -7.63
C VAL A 206 -8.22 11.11 -7.33
N ALA A 207 -7.29 11.13 -6.39
CA ALA A 207 -6.70 12.37 -5.88
C ALA A 207 -6.04 13.20 -7.00
N ALA A 208 -5.39 12.57 -7.98
CA ALA A 208 -4.75 13.25 -9.12
C ALA A 208 -5.72 14.07 -9.99
N SER A 209 -7.03 13.78 -9.95
CA SER A 209 -8.03 14.58 -10.69
C SER A 209 -8.34 15.94 -10.03
N LEU A 210 -7.84 16.17 -8.82
CA LEU A 210 -8.21 17.34 -8.02
C LEU A 210 -7.27 18.54 -8.22
N SER A 211 -6.01 18.31 -8.59
CA SER A 211 -5.02 19.36 -8.83
C SER A 211 -3.80 18.82 -9.59
N PRO A 212 -3.14 19.65 -10.42
CA PRO A 212 -1.89 19.28 -11.11
C PRO A 212 -0.72 18.93 -10.18
N CYS A 213 -0.72 19.39 -8.94
CA CYS A 213 0.31 19.03 -7.96
C CYS A 213 0.08 17.67 -7.28
N VAL A 214 -1.06 17.00 -7.55
CA VAL A 214 -1.40 15.73 -6.92
C VAL A 214 -1.14 14.58 -7.87
N ILE A 215 -0.48 13.56 -7.35
CA ILE A 215 -0.13 12.31 -8.03
C ILE A 215 -0.88 11.19 -7.34
N THR A 216 -1.54 10.34 -8.10
CA THR A 216 -2.12 9.08 -7.60
C THR A 216 -1.30 7.90 -8.10
N THR A 217 -0.99 6.95 -7.23
CA THR A 217 -0.45 5.66 -7.64
C THR A 217 -1.41 4.53 -7.29
N SER A 218 -1.52 3.54 -8.18
CA SER A 218 -2.38 2.38 -7.97
C SER A 218 -1.93 1.17 -8.76
N SER A 219 -2.61 0.04 -8.61
CA SER A 219 -2.39 -1.19 -9.36
C SER A 219 -3.54 -2.17 -9.21
N LEU A 220 -3.52 -3.25 -10.00
CA LEU A 220 -4.47 -4.36 -9.88
C LEU A 220 -4.16 -5.32 -8.71
N THR A 221 -3.15 -5.04 -7.90
CA THR A 221 -2.59 -5.97 -6.92
C THR A 221 -3.54 -6.28 -5.77
N LYS A 222 -4.12 -5.27 -5.12
CA LYS A 222 -4.78 -5.42 -3.81
C LYS A 222 -6.27 -5.71 -3.91
N ALA A 223 -7.01 -4.80 -4.53
CA ALA A 223 -8.46 -4.91 -4.62
C ALA A 223 -8.92 -6.08 -5.50
N TYR A 224 -8.12 -6.49 -6.46
CA TYR A 224 -8.51 -7.47 -7.47
C TYR A 224 -7.82 -8.84 -7.37
N GLY A 225 -6.86 -9.00 -6.45
CA GLY A 225 -6.14 -10.26 -6.27
C GLY A 225 -5.17 -10.61 -7.39
N LEU A 226 -4.68 -9.64 -8.13
CA LEU A 226 -3.80 -9.81 -9.29
C LEU A 226 -2.35 -9.43 -8.99
N ALA A 227 -1.88 -9.78 -7.78
CA ALA A 227 -0.54 -9.43 -7.30
C ALA A 227 0.59 -9.92 -8.22
N GLY A 228 0.40 -11.07 -8.86
CA GLY A 228 1.39 -11.69 -9.76
C GLY A 228 1.63 -10.93 -11.06
N LEU A 229 0.67 -10.12 -11.52
CA LEU A 229 0.84 -9.33 -12.75
C LEU A 229 1.90 -8.23 -12.61
N ARG A 230 2.15 -7.75 -11.41
CA ARG A 230 3.07 -6.64 -11.19
C ARG A 230 2.79 -5.43 -12.10
N CYS A 231 1.53 -5.17 -12.42
CA CYS A 231 1.11 -4.03 -13.23
C CYS A 231 0.49 -2.96 -12.34
N GLY A 232 1.03 -1.75 -12.41
CA GLY A 232 0.56 -0.55 -11.72
C GLY A 232 0.81 0.69 -12.57
N TRP A 233 0.45 1.84 -12.04
CA TRP A 233 0.54 3.12 -12.74
C TRP A 233 0.63 4.28 -11.77
N ALA A 234 1.15 5.41 -12.28
CA ALA A 234 0.98 6.73 -11.71
C ALA A 234 0.08 7.57 -12.62
N LEU A 235 -0.78 8.38 -12.00
CA LEU A 235 -1.62 9.39 -12.65
C LEU A 235 -1.14 10.75 -12.15
N ALA A 236 -0.80 11.65 -13.05
CA ALA A 236 -0.29 12.98 -12.71
C ALA A 236 -0.51 13.98 -13.84
N ASP A 237 -0.09 15.22 -13.65
CA ASP A 237 0.07 16.16 -14.77
C ASP A 237 1.00 15.57 -15.84
N ALA A 238 0.76 15.88 -17.11
CA ALA A 238 1.50 15.31 -18.24
C ALA A 238 3.01 15.55 -18.13
N SER A 239 3.42 16.72 -17.63
CA SER A 239 4.83 17.05 -17.43
C SER A 239 5.48 16.18 -16.34
N VAL A 240 4.75 15.87 -15.28
CA VAL A 240 5.21 14.97 -14.22
C VAL A 240 5.25 13.51 -14.72
N CYS A 241 4.25 13.08 -15.49
CA CYS A 241 4.25 11.76 -16.10
C CYS A 241 5.42 11.56 -17.06
N GLU A 242 5.83 12.59 -17.78
CA GLU A 242 7.02 12.54 -18.64
C GLU A 242 8.28 12.27 -17.82
N GLU A 243 8.49 12.96 -16.70
CA GLU A 243 9.64 12.71 -15.82
C GLU A 243 9.60 11.33 -15.17
N ILE A 244 8.40 10.82 -14.84
CA ILE A 244 8.21 9.46 -14.33
C ILE A 244 8.61 8.41 -15.39
N ARG A 245 8.26 8.63 -16.68
CA ARG A 245 8.69 7.75 -17.78
C ARG A 245 10.21 7.79 -17.97
N ARG A 246 10.83 8.99 -17.89
CA ARG A 246 12.31 9.10 -17.96
C ARG A 246 12.98 8.38 -16.78
N ALA A 247 12.42 8.45 -15.59
CA ALA A 247 12.91 7.67 -14.45
C ALA A 247 12.74 6.15 -14.68
N ARG A 248 11.64 5.72 -15.32
CA ARG A 248 11.41 4.31 -15.68
C ARG A 248 12.45 3.80 -16.69
N ASP A 249 12.84 4.61 -17.68
CA ASP A 249 13.87 4.24 -18.66
C ASP A 249 15.19 3.83 -17.99
N LEU A 250 15.50 4.44 -16.83
CA LEU A 250 16.72 4.13 -16.07
C LEU A 250 16.61 2.86 -15.21
N VAL A 251 15.41 2.33 -14.99
CA VAL A 251 15.16 1.18 -14.10
C VAL A 251 14.91 -0.10 -14.90
N ASP A 252 13.92 -0.09 -15.77
CA ASP A 252 13.45 -1.27 -16.52
C ASP A 252 13.35 -1.03 -18.04
N GLY A 253 13.75 0.15 -18.54
CA GLY A 253 13.69 0.53 -19.95
C GLY A 253 12.26 0.59 -20.48
N SER A 254 11.55 -0.51 -20.45
CA SER A 254 10.12 -0.61 -20.77
C SER A 254 9.43 -1.58 -19.83
N GLY A 255 8.10 -1.54 -19.74
CA GLY A 255 7.33 -2.47 -18.93
C GLY A 255 7.31 -3.90 -19.48
N SER A 256 6.78 -4.82 -18.70
CA SER A 256 6.59 -6.19 -19.15
C SER A 256 5.40 -6.29 -20.13
N VAL A 257 5.65 -6.61 -21.39
CA VAL A 257 4.62 -6.82 -22.42
C VAL A 257 3.55 -7.82 -21.96
N LEU A 258 3.98 -8.95 -21.38
CA LEU A 258 3.07 -9.95 -20.82
C LEU A 258 2.16 -9.38 -19.73
N ALA A 259 2.74 -8.67 -18.78
CA ALA A 259 2.02 -8.12 -17.64
C ALA A 259 1.01 -7.04 -18.08
N GLU A 260 1.41 -6.15 -18.97
CA GLU A 260 0.57 -5.07 -19.46
C GLU A 260 -0.59 -5.57 -20.32
N ARG A 261 -0.37 -6.60 -21.17
CA ARG A 261 -1.44 -7.25 -21.94
C ARG A 261 -2.45 -7.98 -21.06
N ALA A 262 -1.96 -8.78 -20.09
CA ALA A 262 -2.85 -9.44 -19.13
C ALA A 262 -3.59 -8.44 -18.24
N ALA A 263 -2.97 -7.31 -17.90
CA ALA A 263 -3.62 -6.23 -17.15
C ALA A 263 -4.74 -5.57 -17.98
N ALA A 264 -4.55 -5.34 -19.27
CA ALA A 264 -5.61 -4.79 -20.11
C ALA A 264 -6.83 -5.73 -20.19
N ALA A 265 -6.61 -7.05 -20.30
CA ALA A 265 -7.69 -8.03 -20.20
C ALA A 265 -8.39 -7.99 -18.84
N ALA A 266 -7.63 -7.76 -17.75
CA ALA A 266 -8.19 -7.58 -16.42
C ALA A 266 -9.05 -6.30 -16.31
N PHE A 267 -8.69 -5.21 -17.00
CA PHE A 267 -9.52 -4.01 -17.07
C PHE A 267 -10.88 -4.28 -17.71
N ASP A 268 -10.94 -5.12 -18.73
CA ASP A 268 -12.20 -5.53 -19.38
C ASP A 268 -13.07 -6.39 -18.41
N ALA A 269 -12.44 -7.07 -17.44
CA ALA A 269 -13.12 -7.89 -16.42
C ALA A 269 -13.34 -7.18 -15.07
N LEU A 270 -12.96 -5.90 -14.91
CA LEU A 270 -13.02 -5.19 -13.62
C LEU A 270 -14.37 -5.28 -12.89
N PRO A 271 -15.55 -5.17 -13.56
CA PRO A 271 -16.83 -5.31 -12.86
C PRO A 271 -16.99 -6.68 -12.18
N ALA A 272 -16.58 -7.76 -12.84
CA ALA A 272 -16.64 -9.12 -12.30
C ALA A 272 -15.62 -9.31 -11.15
N LEU A 273 -14.40 -8.81 -11.31
CA LEU A 273 -13.37 -8.84 -10.29
C LEU A 273 -13.77 -8.03 -9.04
N ALA A 274 -14.38 -6.88 -9.22
CA ALA A 274 -14.92 -6.06 -8.13
C ALA A 274 -16.09 -6.77 -7.41
N ALA A 275 -16.98 -7.43 -8.15
CA ALA A 275 -18.07 -8.21 -7.56
C ALA A 275 -17.52 -9.38 -6.72
N ARG A 276 -16.50 -10.11 -7.25
CA ARG A 276 -15.79 -11.16 -6.52
C ARG A 276 -15.13 -10.63 -5.23
N ALA A 277 -14.45 -9.50 -5.32
CA ALA A 277 -13.82 -8.87 -4.15
C ALA A 277 -14.86 -8.51 -3.08
N ARG A 278 -15.98 -7.88 -3.46
CA ARG A 278 -17.08 -7.56 -2.53
C ARG A 278 -17.69 -8.79 -1.88
N ALA A 279 -17.87 -9.87 -2.62
CA ALA A 279 -18.41 -11.14 -2.09
C ALA A 279 -17.51 -11.74 -0.99
N ILE A 280 -16.20 -11.45 -1.00
CA ILE A 280 -15.26 -11.87 0.03
C ILE A 280 -15.20 -10.84 1.17
N LEU A 281 -14.99 -9.56 0.82
CA LEU A 281 -14.70 -8.51 1.79
C LEU A 281 -15.90 -8.17 2.68
N THR A 282 -17.13 -8.07 2.13
CA THR A 282 -18.30 -7.64 2.89
C THR A 282 -18.63 -8.58 4.06
N PRO A 283 -18.78 -9.91 3.87
CA PRO A 283 -19.04 -10.80 4.98
C PRO A 283 -17.87 -10.90 5.98
N ASN A 284 -16.63 -10.82 5.49
CA ASN A 284 -15.47 -10.87 6.36
C ASN A 284 -15.35 -9.60 7.23
N PHE A 285 -15.65 -8.44 6.67
CA PHE A 285 -15.70 -7.19 7.41
C PHE A 285 -16.73 -7.26 8.54
N GLN A 286 -17.96 -7.73 8.25
CA GLN A 286 -19.02 -7.89 9.23
C GLN A 286 -18.64 -8.86 10.36
N ARG A 287 -18.03 -10.01 10.01
CA ARG A 287 -17.51 -10.98 11.00
C ARG A 287 -16.45 -10.35 11.91
N PHE A 288 -15.51 -9.61 11.31
CA PHE A 288 -14.46 -8.95 12.08
C PHE A 288 -15.01 -7.84 12.99
N ALA A 289 -15.93 -7.01 12.50
CA ALA A 289 -16.58 -5.97 13.30
C ALA A 289 -17.33 -6.58 14.52
N ALA A 290 -18.11 -7.62 14.29
CA ALA A 290 -18.79 -8.36 15.35
C ALA A 290 -17.80 -8.97 16.36
N PHE A 291 -16.70 -9.54 15.87
CA PHE A 291 -15.64 -10.09 16.71
C PHE A 291 -15.03 -9.01 17.61
N VAL A 292 -14.62 -7.86 17.07
CA VAL A 292 -14.03 -6.77 17.87
C VAL A 292 -15.04 -6.26 18.91
N GLY A 293 -16.31 -6.10 18.53
CA GLY A 293 -17.39 -5.68 19.44
C GLY A 293 -17.60 -6.64 20.61
N ALA A 294 -17.32 -7.94 20.42
CA ALA A 294 -17.42 -8.97 21.46
C ALA A 294 -16.14 -9.11 22.32
N GLN A 295 -15.06 -8.41 22.01
CA GLN A 295 -13.79 -8.54 22.71
C GLN A 295 -13.48 -7.27 23.54
N PRO A 296 -13.71 -7.24 24.87
CA PRO A 296 -13.50 -6.05 25.70
C PRO A 296 -12.04 -5.53 25.68
N GLY A 297 -11.08 -6.41 25.38
CA GLY A 297 -9.65 -6.09 25.29
C GLY A 297 -9.21 -5.49 23.96
N LEU A 298 -10.12 -5.36 22.99
CA LEU A 298 -9.83 -4.76 21.68
C LEU A 298 -10.59 -3.45 21.48
N GLU A 299 -10.02 -2.60 20.64
CA GLU A 299 -10.69 -1.44 20.06
C GLU A 299 -10.10 -1.12 18.69
N TRP A 300 -10.87 -0.51 17.84
CA TRP A 300 -10.44 -0.11 16.51
C TRP A 300 -11.19 1.13 16.03
N VAL A 301 -10.60 1.80 15.04
CA VAL A 301 -11.34 2.75 14.21
C VAL A 301 -11.95 1.94 13.07
N GLU A 302 -13.26 1.85 13.04
CA GLU A 302 -13.97 1.12 12.00
C GLU A 302 -13.87 1.85 10.66
N PRO A 303 -13.20 1.28 9.64
CA PRO A 303 -13.09 1.90 8.34
C PRO A 303 -14.37 1.66 7.51
N PRO A 304 -14.57 2.39 6.39
CA PRO A 304 -15.73 2.20 5.52
C PRO A 304 -15.69 0.89 4.70
N GLY A 305 -14.84 -0.06 5.05
CA GLY A 305 -14.55 -1.30 4.34
C GLY A 305 -13.07 -1.43 4.02
N GLY A 306 -12.74 -2.34 3.12
CA GLY A 306 -11.36 -2.53 2.67
C GLY A 306 -10.79 -3.91 2.95
N THR A 307 -9.53 -4.11 2.59
CA THR A 307 -8.84 -5.40 2.67
C THR A 307 -8.18 -5.67 4.01
N VAL A 308 -8.07 -4.66 4.88
CA VAL A 308 -7.37 -4.74 6.17
C VAL A 308 -8.12 -4.02 7.28
N ALA A 309 -7.88 -4.46 8.54
CA ALA A 309 -8.30 -3.82 9.77
C ALA A 309 -7.11 -3.62 10.70
N PHE A 310 -7.16 -2.60 11.57
CA PHE A 310 -6.03 -2.23 12.45
C PHE A 310 -6.48 -2.00 13.90
N PRO A 311 -6.90 -3.06 14.61
CA PRO A 311 -7.25 -2.96 16.02
C PRO A 311 -6.03 -2.75 16.90
N ARG A 312 -6.27 -2.23 18.12
CA ARG A 312 -5.28 -2.17 19.20
C ARG A 312 -5.73 -2.95 20.43
N LEU A 313 -4.74 -3.37 21.21
CA LEU A 313 -4.94 -3.99 22.50
C LEU A 313 -5.09 -2.90 23.57
N LYS A 314 -6.25 -2.84 24.24
CA LYS A 314 -6.51 -1.87 25.31
C LYS A 314 -5.50 -2.01 26.46
N GLY A 315 -4.98 -0.88 26.90
CA GLY A 315 -4.09 -0.81 28.07
C GLY A 315 -2.70 -1.41 27.87
N LEU A 316 -2.30 -1.79 26.66
CA LEU A 316 -0.96 -2.29 26.38
C LEU A 316 -0.16 -1.35 25.50
N ALA A 317 1.14 -1.29 25.79
CA ALA A 317 2.09 -0.51 25.00
C ALA A 317 2.50 -1.22 23.69
N SER A 318 2.44 -2.55 23.64
CA SER A 318 2.79 -3.35 22.46
C SER A 318 1.87 -4.55 22.28
N ALA A 319 1.61 -4.92 21.02
CA ALA A 319 0.92 -6.13 20.60
C ALA A 319 1.91 -7.24 20.13
N ASP A 320 3.21 -7.04 20.31
CA ASP A 320 4.23 -7.97 19.78
C ASP A 320 4.12 -9.37 20.39
N ASP A 321 4.02 -9.46 21.73
CA ASP A 321 3.86 -10.75 22.42
C ASP A 321 2.55 -11.46 22.04
N PHE A 322 1.50 -10.69 21.75
CA PHE A 322 0.24 -11.23 21.28
C PHE A 322 0.40 -11.82 19.87
N ALA A 323 1.01 -11.08 18.96
CA ALA A 323 1.25 -11.52 17.58
C ALA A 323 2.19 -12.74 17.53
N GLU A 324 3.24 -12.75 18.36
CA GLU A 324 4.17 -13.88 18.47
C GLU A 324 3.47 -15.14 19.02
N ARG A 325 2.66 -14.99 20.06
CA ARG A 325 1.88 -16.09 20.62
C ARG A 325 0.84 -16.64 19.63
N LEU A 326 0.17 -15.77 18.86
CA LEU A 326 -0.74 -16.20 17.80
C LEU A 326 0.00 -17.05 16.76
N LEU A 327 1.18 -16.61 16.34
CA LEU A 327 1.98 -17.32 15.35
C LEU A 327 2.47 -18.67 15.87
N THR A 328 3.05 -18.69 17.07
CA THR A 328 3.78 -19.86 17.60
C THR A 328 2.87 -20.92 18.23
N ARG A 329 1.76 -20.52 18.89
CA ARG A 329 0.87 -21.44 19.61
C ARG A 329 -0.44 -21.72 18.87
N PHE A 330 -0.85 -20.84 17.95
CA PHE A 330 -2.14 -20.95 17.28
C PHE A 330 -2.00 -20.98 15.75
N GLU A 331 -0.79 -21.09 15.21
CA GLU A 331 -0.50 -21.14 13.77
C GLU A 331 -1.27 -20.05 12.99
N THR A 332 -1.38 -18.85 13.59
CA THR A 332 -2.15 -17.74 13.06
C THR A 332 -1.28 -16.49 13.01
N ALA A 333 -1.10 -15.90 11.82
CA ALA A 333 -0.32 -14.68 11.67
C ALA A 333 -1.21 -13.45 11.57
N VAL A 334 -0.84 -12.40 12.29
CA VAL A 334 -1.25 -11.01 12.09
C VAL A 334 -0.01 -10.15 11.92
N VAL A 335 -0.12 -8.95 11.36
CA VAL A 335 1.06 -8.08 11.23
C VAL A 335 1.21 -7.23 12.49
N PRO A 336 2.34 -7.37 13.24
CA PRO A 336 2.61 -6.50 14.38
C PRO A 336 2.62 -5.02 14.02
N GLY A 337 1.99 -4.19 14.86
CA GLY A 337 1.85 -2.76 14.62
C GLY A 337 3.17 -1.98 14.68
N ARG A 338 4.24 -2.55 15.29
CA ARG A 338 5.57 -1.93 15.28
C ARG A 338 6.08 -1.64 13.87
N PHE A 339 5.71 -2.47 12.88
CA PHE A 339 6.08 -2.24 11.47
C PHE A 339 5.41 -1.03 10.84
N PHE A 340 4.41 -0.46 11.51
CA PHE A 340 3.73 0.77 11.13
C PHE A 340 3.99 1.91 12.12
N GLU A 341 4.93 1.74 13.07
CA GLU A 341 5.22 2.68 14.15
C GLU A 341 4.04 2.90 15.13
N ALA A 342 3.17 1.89 15.25
CA ALA A 342 2.00 1.86 16.15
C ALA A 342 1.99 0.56 16.98
N PRO A 343 2.94 0.38 17.92
CA PRO A 343 3.23 -0.92 18.54
C PRO A 343 2.05 -1.54 19.29
N ALA A 344 1.12 -0.76 19.85
CA ALA A 344 -0.08 -1.29 20.53
C ALA A 344 -1.10 -1.95 19.57
N HIS A 345 -0.95 -1.74 18.27
CA HIS A 345 -1.86 -2.23 17.23
C HIS A 345 -1.32 -3.50 16.56
N PHE A 346 -2.20 -4.13 15.77
CA PHE A 346 -1.84 -5.18 14.81
C PHE A 346 -2.77 -5.11 13.60
N ARG A 347 -2.25 -5.46 12.41
CA ARG A 347 -3.06 -5.45 11.19
C ARG A 347 -3.56 -6.85 10.86
N VAL A 348 -4.85 -6.94 10.50
CA VAL A 348 -5.57 -8.16 10.13
C VAL A 348 -6.05 -8.06 8.70
N ALA A 349 -5.82 -9.10 7.89
CA ALA A 349 -6.33 -9.21 6.53
C ALA A 349 -7.81 -9.61 6.52
N LEU A 350 -8.60 -8.95 5.69
CA LEU A 350 -10.01 -9.26 5.44
C LEU A 350 -10.24 -9.86 4.04
N GLY A 351 -9.29 -9.72 3.12
CA GLY A 351 -9.37 -10.23 1.75
C GLY A 351 -9.05 -11.72 1.60
N ILE A 352 -9.21 -12.51 2.64
CA ILE A 352 -8.86 -13.94 2.71
C ILE A 352 -10.12 -14.84 2.66
N PRO A 353 -10.00 -16.18 2.47
CA PRO A 353 -11.14 -17.08 2.57
C PRO A 353 -11.85 -16.97 3.92
N GLY A 354 -13.19 -16.99 3.92
CA GLY A 354 -13.98 -16.75 5.13
C GLY A 354 -13.76 -17.78 6.22
N ASP A 355 -13.47 -19.05 5.88
CA ASP A 355 -13.12 -20.11 6.81
C ASP A 355 -11.74 -19.90 7.46
N VAL A 356 -10.77 -19.34 6.71
CA VAL A 356 -9.45 -18.97 7.25
C VAL A 356 -9.60 -17.81 8.25
N LEU A 357 -10.42 -16.80 7.91
CA LEU A 357 -10.72 -15.70 8.84
C LEU A 357 -11.36 -16.25 10.11
N GLU A 358 -12.40 -17.09 10.00
CA GLU A 358 -13.11 -17.66 11.14
C GLU A 358 -12.18 -18.41 12.10
N ARG A 359 -11.32 -19.30 11.57
CA ARG A 359 -10.29 -19.98 12.39
C ARG A 359 -9.34 -19.02 13.07
N GLY A 360 -8.92 -17.98 12.34
CA GLY A 360 -8.04 -16.94 12.87
C GLY A 360 -8.69 -16.12 13.99
N LEU A 361 -9.99 -15.77 13.87
CA LEU A 361 -10.76 -15.09 14.92
C LEU A 361 -10.90 -15.96 16.17
N GLN A 362 -11.16 -17.26 16.01
CA GLN A 362 -11.21 -18.22 17.13
C GLN A 362 -9.84 -18.34 17.82
N ALA A 363 -8.74 -18.35 17.06
CA ALA A 363 -7.38 -18.33 17.62
C ALA A 363 -7.11 -17.04 18.40
N MET A 364 -7.50 -15.89 17.84
CA MET A 364 -7.39 -14.59 18.54
C MET A 364 -8.21 -14.56 19.83
N ALA A 365 -9.45 -15.06 19.84
CA ALA A 365 -10.29 -15.13 21.04
C ALA A 365 -9.59 -15.95 22.15
N ARG A 366 -9.05 -17.13 21.81
CA ARG A 366 -8.30 -17.98 22.76
C ARG A 366 -7.06 -17.29 23.30
N ALA A 367 -6.28 -16.62 22.42
CA ALA A 367 -5.09 -15.89 22.81
C ALA A 367 -5.37 -14.65 23.69
N LEU A 368 -6.53 -14.00 23.51
CA LEU A 368 -7.00 -12.92 24.38
C LEU A 368 -7.49 -13.45 25.75
N GLY A 369 -8.22 -14.57 25.76
CA GLY A 369 -8.72 -15.21 27.01
C GLY A 369 -7.61 -15.72 27.91
N GLN A 370 -6.49 -16.19 27.38
CA GLN A 370 -5.32 -16.62 28.14
C GLN A 370 -4.55 -15.46 28.82
N ARG A 371 -4.91 -14.20 28.59
CA ARG A 371 -4.41 -13.03 29.30
C ARG A 371 -5.09 -12.80 30.64
N ALA A 372 -6.35 -13.24 30.79
CA ALA A 372 -7.12 -13.09 32.03
C ALA A 372 -6.70 -14.11 33.11
N GLY A 373 -5.85 -15.08 32.76
CA GLY A 373 -5.39 -16.15 33.63
C GLY A 373 -3.88 -16.20 33.73
N VAL A 374 -3.22 -15.06 34.05
CA VAL A 374 -1.83 -15.11 34.51
C VAL A 374 -1.85 -15.49 35.99
N GLU A 375 -1.68 -16.75 36.26
CA GLU A 375 -0.94 -17.30 37.36
C GLU A 375 0.31 -17.98 36.83
#